data_4597ae7129746e3c50bfed856e1626ee
#
_entry.id   4597ae7129746e3c50bfed856e1626ee
#
_cell.length_a   1.000
_cell.length_b   1.000
_cell.length_c   1.000
_cell.angle_alpha   90.00
_cell.angle_beta   90.00
_cell.angle_gamma   90.00
#
_symmetry.space_group_name_H-M   'P 1'
#
loop_
_entity.id
_entity.type
_entity.pdbx_description
1 polymer ?
#
loop_
_entity_poly.entity_id
_entity_poly.type
_entity_poly.pdbx_seq_one_letter_code
_entity_poly.pdbx_strand_id
1 'polypeptide(L)'
;MTALASSAQAEVLGGLVFSDTTPIAQNMNAADEFTIVGDDDLMTMDAINADGSVRAIVEIPTGTSAKWEVSKDDPKAVYWEYKDGEPRVVSYLGYPGNYGAIPGTALPKELGGDGDPLDVIVLGQAVPRGEIVDVNVIGVLKMLDGGEQDDKLIAVLTQDSPFAHIESMAQLDSEYPAVSQIIDLWFANYKGPDGGMEGLGFDDAESARAALEAAAENFAAMQ
;
A
#
# COMPACT_ATOMS: atom_id res chain seq x y z
N MET A 1 3.24 -29.84 -21.98
CA MET A 1 2.98 -28.55 -21.36
C MET A 1 4.27 -28.12 -20.70
N THR A 2 5.01 -27.24 -21.37
CA THR A 2 6.30 -26.76 -20.89
C THR A 2 6.01 -25.48 -20.09
N ALA A 3 6.15 -25.55 -18.79
CA ALA A 3 6.10 -24.36 -17.95
C ALA A 3 7.29 -23.47 -18.36
N LEU A 4 6.99 -22.32 -18.94
CA LEU A 4 7.97 -21.25 -19.10
C LEU A 4 8.30 -20.75 -17.68
N ALA A 5 9.48 -21.15 -17.18
CA ALA A 5 10.04 -20.51 -16.02
C ALA A 5 10.31 -19.05 -16.40
N SER A 6 9.57 -18.13 -15.83
CA SER A 6 9.90 -16.70 -15.85
C SER A 6 11.29 -16.55 -15.26
N SER A 7 12.24 -16.15 -16.08
CA SER A 7 13.56 -15.74 -15.59
C SER A 7 13.40 -14.37 -14.96
N ALA A 8 13.18 -14.32 -13.64
CA ALA A 8 13.28 -13.08 -12.92
C ALA A 8 14.64 -12.43 -13.25
N GLN A 9 14.64 -11.23 -13.81
CA GLN A 9 15.87 -10.48 -13.98
C GLN A 9 16.38 -10.06 -12.60
N ALA A 10 17.66 -10.19 -12.43
CA ALA A 10 18.35 -9.92 -11.18
C ALA A 10 19.02 -8.55 -11.26
N GLU A 11 18.63 -7.63 -10.42
CA GLU A 11 19.29 -6.34 -10.27
C GLU A 11 20.49 -6.45 -9.31
N VAL A 12 21.60 -5.80 -9.65
CA VAL A 12 22.81 -5.80 -8.83
C VAL A 12 22.84 -4.54 -7.97
N LEU A 13 22.38 -4.65 -6.74
CA LEU A 13 22.55 -3.63 -5.71
C LEU A 13 23.86 -3.90 -4.96
N GLY A 14 24.92 -3.12 -5.25
CA GLY A 14 26.17 -3.23 -4.52
C GLY A 14 26.81 -4.62 -4.49
N GLY A 15 26.61 -5.43 -5.55
CA GLY A 15 27.10 -6.80 -5.64
C GLY A 15 26.11 -7.88 -5.18
N LEU A 16 24.95 -7.50 -4.66
CA LEU A 16 23.83 -8.41 -4.39
C LEU A 16 22.88 -8.44 -5.59
N VAL A 17 22.41 -9.63 -5.91
CA VAL A 17 21.43 -9.84 -6.97
C VAL A 17 20.03 -9.80 -6.34
N PHE A 18 19.23 -8.79 -6.71
CA PHE A 18 17.83 -8.71 -6.30
C PHE A 18 16.95 -9.45 -7.33
N SER A 19 16.07 -10.30 -6.86
CA SER A 19 15.08 -11.01 -7.67
C SER A 19 13.72 -10.90 -6.99
N ASP A 20 12.77 -10.27 -7.65
CA ASP A 20 11.39 -10.22 -7.17
C ASP A 20 10.67 -11.52 -7.54
N THR A 21 10.47 -12.37 -6.53
CA THR A 21 9.74 -13.63 -6.64
C THR A 21 8.40 -13.59 -5.90
N THR A 22 7.91 -12.38 -5.63
CA THR A 22 6.67 -12.16 -4.92
C THR A 22 5.49 -12.81 -5.66
N PRO A 23 4.64 -13.59 -4.98
CA PRO A 23 3.43 -14.13 -5.58
C PRO A 23 2.52 -13.00 -6.09
N ILE A 24 1.89 -13.23 -7.24
CA ILE A 24 0.87 -12.34 -7.81
C ILE A 24 -0.53 -12.93 -7.57
N ALA A 25 -1.53 -12.07 -7.51
CA ALA A 25 -2.93 -12.44 -7.35
C ALA A 25 -3.40 -13.37 -8.47
N GLN A 26 -4.37 -14.25 -8.17
CA GLN A 26 -4.83 -15.27 -9.12
C GLN A 26 -5.55 -14.69 -10.34
N ASN A 27 -6.15 -13.52 -10.20
CA ASN A 27 -6.83 -12.77 -11.27
C ASN A 27 -5.89 -11.85 -12.06
N MET A 28 -4.59 -11.85 -11.73
CA MET A 28 -3.57 -11.07 -12.43
C MET A 28 -2.67 -11.98 -13.26
N ASN A 29 -2.14 -11.45 -14.36
CA ASN A 29 -1.21 -12.11 -15.24
C ASN A 29 0.02 -11.26 -15.46
N ALA A 30 1.22 -11.84 -15.46
CA ALA A 30 2.43 -11.14 -15.85
C ALA A 30 2.38 -10.79 -17.35
N ALA A 31 2.33 -9.50 -17.66
CA ALA A 31 2.46 -9.00 -19.02
C ALA A 31 3.92 -9.02 -19.46
N ASP A 32 4.81 -8.64 -18.53
CA ASP A 32 6.26 -8.76 -18.64
C ASP A 32 6.86 -8.92 -17.23
N GLU A 33 8.17 -8.73 -17.06
CA GLU A 33 8.89 -8.86 -15.78
C GLU A 33 8.65 -7.69 -14.81
N PHE A 34 8.07 -6.58 -15.31
CA PHE A 34 7.83 -5.34 -14.57
C PHE A 34 6.36 -4.95 -14.49
N THR A 35 5.46 -5.74 -15.07
CA THR A 35 4.04 -5.40 -15.18
C THR A 35 3.15 -6.61 -15.01
N ILE A 36 2.19 -6.52 -14.12
CA ILE A 36 1.07 -7.49 -14.01
C ILE A 36 -0.23 -6.79 -14.37
N VAL A 37 -1.14 -7.50 -15.06
CA VAL A 37 -2.40 -6.95 -15.56
C VAL A 37 -3.56 -7.88 -15.24
N GLY A 38 -4.66 -7.31 -14.76
CA GLY A 38 -5.95 -7.98 -14.55
C GLY A 38 -7.00 -7.61 -15.58
N ASP A 39 -8.20 -8.14 -15.39
CA ASP A 39 -9.35 -7.83 -16.26
C ASP A 39 -10.09 -6.57 -15.80
N ASP A 40 -10.07 -6.27 -14.50
CA ASP A 40 -10.83 -5.20 -13.87
C ASP A 40 -10.03 -3.90 -13.76
N ASP A 41 -10.73 -2.77 -13.81
CA ASP A 41 -10.18 -1.47 -13.45
C ASP A 41 -10.06 -1.41 -11.91
N LEU A 42 -8.82 -1.39 -11.43
CA LEU A 42 -8.51 -1.44 -10.00
C LEU A 42 -8.87 -0.13 -9.27
N MET A 43 -8.96 0.99 -10.00
CA MET A 43 -9.10 2.31 -9.38
C MET A 43 -10.53 2.84 -9.31
N THR A 44 -11.45 2.28 -10.11
CA THR A 44 -12.86 2.73 -10.14
C THR A 44 -13.80 1.93 -9.27
N MET A 45 -13.29 0.97 -8.49
CA MET A 45 -14.08 0.22 -7.53
C MET A 45 -14.51 1.11 -6.37
N ASP A 46 -15.70 0.84 -5.81
CA ASP A 46 -16.14 1.50 -4.58
C ASP A 46 -15.14 1.21 -3.43
N ALA A 47 -14.67 2.26 -2.77
CA ALA A 47 -13.75 2.14 -1.63
C ALA A 47 -14.36 1.38 -0.45
N ILE A 48 -15.66 1.58 -0.21
CA ILE A 48 -16.38 1.09 0.97
C ILE A 48 -17.42 0.06 0.55
N ASN A 49 -17.34 -1.13 1.13
CA ASN A 49 -18.31 -2.20 0.93
C ASN A 49 -19.62 -1.94 1.67
N ALA A 50 -20.68 -2.65 1.29
CA ALA A 50 -22.00 -2.52 1.93
C ALA A 50 -22.03 -2.90 3.41
N ASP A 51 -21.10 -3.72 3.88
CA ASP A 51 -20.91 -4.11 5.28
C ASP A 51 -20.03 -3.12 6.07
N GLY A 52 -19.49 -2.11 5.41
CA GLY A 52 -18.66 -1.07 5.99
C GLY A 52 -17.16 -1.38 5.99
N SER A 53 -16.74 -2.56 5.55
CA SER A 53 -15.34 -2.86 5.29
C SER A 53 -14.82 -2.02 4.11
N VAL A 54 -13.50 -1.90 3.99
CA VAL A 54 -12.84 -1.07 2.98
C VAL A 54 -12.04 -1.98 2.04
N ARG A 55 -12.07 -1.70 0.73
CA ARG A 55 -11.20 -2.38 -0.23
C ARG A 55 -9.83 -1.79 -0.21
N ALA A 56 -8.82 -2.64 -0.28
CA ALA A 56 -7.43 -2.25 -0.46
C ALA A 56 -6.80 -3.10 -1.56
N ILE A 57 -6.03 -2.47 -2.43
CA ILE A 57 -5.23 -3.14 -3.46
C ILE A 57 -3.83 -3.29 -2.90
N VAL A 58 -3.33 -4.52 -2.83
CA VAL A 58 -1.96 -4.77 -2.34
C VAL A 58 -0.97 -4.61 -3.48
N GLU A 59 -0.15 -3.58 -3.40
CA GLU A 59 0.92 -3.28 -4.36
C GLU A 59 2.26 -3.88 -3.92
N ILE A 60 2.55 -3.79 -2.62
CA ILE A 60 3.81 -4.23 -2.02
C ILE A 60 3.51 -5.14 -0.83
N PRO A 61 3.60 -6.46 -0.99
CA PRO A 61 3.39 -7.41 0.10
C PRO A 61 4.35 -7.22 1.28
N THR A 62 3.88 -7.51 2.49
CA THR A 62 4.67 -7.50 3.71
C THR A 62 6.03 -8.17 3.51
N GLY A 63 7.11 -7.52 3.94
CA GLY A 63 8.48 -8.03 3.92
C GLY A 63 9.19 -7.91 2.57
N THR A 64 8.55 -7.37 1.52
CA THR A 64 9.17 -7.13 0.22
C THR A 64 9.68 -5.70 0.10
N SER A 65 10.57 -5.43 -0.87
CA SER A 65 11.23 -4.12 -1.05
C SER A 65 11.09 -3.54 -2.45
N ALA A 66 10.59 -4.30 -3.43
CA ALA A 66 10.30 -3.81 -4.77
C ALA A 66 9.12 -2.83 -4.72
N LYS A 67 9.30 -1.61 -5.21
CA LYS A 67 8.24 -0.58 -5.21
C LYS A 67 7.37 -0.75 -6.44
N TRP A 68 6.21 -1.33 -6.23
CA TRP A 68 5.17 -1.47 -7.25
C TRP A 68 4.00 -0.56 -6.92
N GLU A 69 3.27 -0.14 -7.94
CA GLU A 69 2.07 0.70 -7.80
C GLU A 69 1.07 0.44 -8.91
N VAL A 70 -0.21 0.74 -8.68
CA VAL A 70 -1.24 0.72 -9.74
C VAL A 70 -0.90 1.81 -10.76
N SER A 71 -0.96 1.45 -12.03
CA SER A 71 -0.65 2.37 -13.12
C SER A 71 -1.73 3.45 -13.26
N LYS A 72 -1.31 4.71 -13.38
CA LYS A 72 -2.20 5.84 -13.68
C LYS A 72 -2.65 5.85 -15.14
N ASP A 73 -1.86 5.26 -16.04
CA ASP A 73 -2.14 5.21 -17.48
C ASP A 73 -3.00 4.00 -17.87
N ASP A 74 -2.85 2.88 -17.15
CA ASP A 74 -3.65 1.67 -17.31
C ASP A 74 -4.07 1.14 -15.93
N PRO A 75 -5.25 1.52 -15.41
CA PRO A 75 -5.69 1.15 -14.07
C PRO A 75 -5.99 -0.34 -13.89
N LYS A 76 -5.80 -1.16 -14.92
CA LYS A 76 -5.82 -2.64 -14.83
C LYS A 76 -4.45 -3.22 -14.51
N ALA A 77 -3.41 -2.40 -14.56
CA ALA A 77 -2.03 -2.81 -14.37
C ALA A 77 -1.48 -2.38 -13.02
N VAL A 78 -0.64 -3.24 -12.44
CA VAL A 78 0.29 -2.88 -11.36
C VAL A 78 1.69 -3.06 -11.93
N TYR A 79 2.52 -2.03 -11.82
CA TYR A 79 3.84 -2.02 -12.42
C TYR A 79 4.93 -1.71 -11.40
N TRP A 80 6.14 -2.18 -11.69
CA TRP A 80 7.32 -1.87 -10.90
C TRP A 80 7.77 -0.44 -11.22
N GLU A 81 7.69 0.46 -10.26
CA GLU A 81 8.10 1.85 -10.42
C GLU A 81 9.58 1.94 -10.83
N TYR A 82 9.88 2.85 -11.76
CA TYR A 82 11.25 3.13 -12.18
C TYR A 82 11.77 4.42 -11.54
N LYS A 83 13.01 4.37 -11.06
CA LYS A 83 13.74 5.52 -10.55
C LYS A 83 15.13 5.54 -11.19
N ASP A 84 15.50 6.68 -11.76
CA ASP A 84 16.79 6.87 -12.43
C ASP A 84 17.07 5.85 -13.57
N GLY A 85 16.01 5.33 -14.19
CA GLY A 85 16.07 4.37 -15.29
C GLY A 85 16.18 2.90 -14.87
N GLU A 86 16.10 2.60 -13.58
CA GLU A 86 16.14 1.25 -13.01
C GLU A 86 14.88 0.96 -12.20
N PRO A 87 14.43 -0.32 -12.08
CA PRO A 87 13.35 -0.70 -11.20
C PRO A 87 13.64 -0.30 -9.75
N ARG A 88 12.71 0.42 -9.13
CA ARG A 88 12.91 0.97 -7.81
C ARG A 88 12.82 -0.10 -6.73
N VAL A 89 13.90 -0.26 -5.98
CA VAL A 89 13.95 -1.09 -4.77
C VAL A 89 14.21 -0.19 -3.57
N VAL A 90 13.42 -0.35 -2.53
CA VAL A 90 13.61 0.36 -1.26
C VAL A 90 14.86 -0.18 -0.58
N SER A 91 15.90 0.67 -0.48
CA SER A 91 17.19 0.32 0.14
C SER A 91 17.10 0.38 1.68
N TYR A 92 16.11 -0.31 2.25
CA TYR A 92 15.83 -0.40 3.67
C TYR A 92 15.28 -1.79 3.99
N LEU A 93 14.76 -2.01 5.20
CA LEU A 93 14.03 -3.24 5.53
C LEU A 93 12.78 -3.36 4.61
N GLY A 94 12.33 -4.58 4.35
CA GLY A 94 11.06 -4.80 3.65
C GLY A 94 9.89 -4.11 4.37
N TYR A 95 8.83 -3.80 3.63
CA TYR A 95 7.66 -3.10 4.17
C TYR A 95 7.09 -3.81 5.40
N PRO A 96 6.71 -3.07 6.47
CA PRO A 96 6.26 -3.65 7.74
C PRO A 96 4.83 -4.20 7.71
N GLY A 97 4.10 -3.96 6.64
CA GLY A 97 2.76 -4.45 6.34
C GLY A 97 2.55 -4.53 4.83
N ASN A 98 1.43 -5.08 4.39
CA ASN A 98 1.05 -5.00 2.99
C ASN A 98 0.71 -3.55 2.67
N TYR A 99 1.48 -2.93 1.80
CA TYR A 99 1.27 -1.55 1.39
C TYR A 99 0.52 -1.51 0.06
N GLY A 100 -0.34 -0.52 -0.10
CA GLY A 100 -1.07 -0.33 -1.33
C GLY A 100 -2.03 0.85 -1.29
N ALA A 101 -3.01 0.84 -2.18
CA ALA A 101 -3.93 1.94 -2.41
C ALA A 101 -5.39 1.56 -2.10
N ILE A 102 -6.19 2.55 -1.74
CA ILE A 102 -7.64 2.42 -1.63
C ILE A 102 -8.27 2.84 -2.96
N PRO A 103 -8.94 1.92 -3.71
CA PRO A 103 -9.62 2.26 -4.95
C PRO A 103 -10.73 3.29 -4.73
N GLY A 104 -11.13 4.00 -5.78
CA GLY A 104 -12.23 4.97 -5.70
C GLY A 104 -11.98 6.12 -4.74
N THR A 105 -10.71 6.47 -4.48
CA THR A 105 -10.33 7.59 -3.64
C THR A 105 -9.34 8.50 -4.37
N ALA A 106 -9.38 9.79 -4.02
CA ALA A 106 -8.38 10.77 -4.46
C ALA A 106 -8.24 11.82 -3.34
N LEU A 107 -7.03 11.98 -2.80
CA LEU A 107 -6.83 12.95 -1.72
C LEU A 107 -7.08 14.38 -2.23
N PRO A 108 -8.04 15.14 -1.63
CA PRO A 108 -8.36 16.47 -2.09
C PRO A 108 -7.15 17.42 -2.01
N LYS A 109 -6.96 18.25 -3.05
CA LYS A 109 -5.88 19.24 -3.09
C LYS A 109 -6.01 20.28 -1.98
N GLU A 110 -7.23 20.61 -1.59
CA GLU A 110 -7.54 21.54 -0.49
C GLU A 110 -7.09 21.02 0.88
N LEU A 111 -6.92 19.69 0.99
CA LEU A 111 -6.37 19.03 2.18
C LEU A 111 -4.88 18.68 2.04
N GLY A 112 -4.19 19.29 1.05
CA GLY A 112 -2.76 19.08 0.81
C GLY A 112 -2.43 17.86 -0.03
N GLY A 113 -3.45 17.21 -0.64
CA GLY A 113 -3.26 16.06 -1.50
C GLY A 113 -2.79 16.40 -2.91
N ASP A 114 -2.26 15.41 -3.60
CA ASP A 114 -1.81 15.47 -5.00
C ASP A 114 -2.86 14.96 -6.01
N GLY A 115 -3.97 14.40 -5.50
CA GLY A 115 -5.02 13.75 -6.27
C GLY A 115 -4.79 12.25 -6.46
N ASP A 116 -3.78 11.70 -5.82
CA ASP A 116 -3.52 10.26 -5.79
C ASP A 116 -4.48 9.53 -4.82
N PRO A 117 -4.70 8.23 -5.02
CA PRO A 117 -5.47 7.40 -4.10
C PRO A 117 -4.86 7.41 -2.69
N LEU A 118 -5.68 7.18 -1.68
CA LEU A 118 -5.20 7.03 -0.32
C LEU A 118 -4.31 5.81 -0.17
N ASP A 119 -3.15 6.01 0.43
CA ASP A 119 -2.25 4.94 0.84
C ASP A 119 -2.80 4.16 2.05
N VAL A 120 -2.57 2.86 2.06
CA VAL A 120 -2.95 1.99 3.18
C VAL A 120 -1.84 1.01 3.54
N ILE A 121 -1.70 0.75 4.83
CA ILE A 121 -0.86 -0.30 5.40
C ILE A 121 -1.78 -1.33 6.04
N VAL A 122 -1.85 -2.52 5.45
CA VAL A 122 -2.67 -3.63 5.95
C VAL A 122 -1.81 -4.58 6.75
N LEU A 123 -2.10 -4.68 8.06
CA LEU A 123 -1.39 -5.56 8.98
C LEU A 123 -1.81 -7.01 8.80
N GLY A 124 -0.84 -7.90 8.75
CA GLY A 124 -1.06 -9.34 8.60
C GLY A 124 0.08 -10.02 7.83
N GLN A 125 -0.19 -11.27 7.46
CA GLN A 125 0.70 -12.02 6.58
C GLN A 125 0.82 -11.35 5.21
N ALA A 126 1.89 -11.68 4.48
CA ALA A 126 2.05 -11.21 3.10
C ALA A 126 0.89 -11.71 2.22
N VAL A 127 0.26 -10.76 1.54
CA VAL A 127 -0.80 -11.00 0.55
C VAL A 127 -0.18 -10.91 -0.84
N PRO A 128 -0.60 -11.72 -1.83
CA PRO A 128 -0.09 -11.61 -3.20
C PRO A 128 -0.24 -10.20 -3.78
N ARG A 129 0.72 -9.78 -4.62
CA ARG A 129 0.66 -8.49 -5.32
C ARG A 129 -0.52 -8.43 -6.27
N GLY A 130 -1.24 -7.32 -6.29
CA GLY A 130 -2.44 -7.12 -7.11
C GLY A 130 -3.70 -7.73 -6.51
N GLU A 131 -3.62 -8.37 -5.33
CA GLU A 131 -4.80 -8.87 -4.64
C GLU A 131 -5.62 -7.70 -4.07
N ILE A 132 -6.95 -7.82 -4.22
CA ILE A 132 -7.91 -6.92 -3.60
C ILE A 132 -8.40 -7.58 -2.33
N VAL A 133 -8.20 -6.91 -1.21
CA VAL A 133 -8.57 -7.43 0.12
C VAL A 133 -9.59 -6.54 0.80
N ASP A 134 -10.47 -7.14 1.59
CA ASP A 134 -11.37 -6.41 2.48
C ASP A 134 -10.69 -6.20 3.84
N VAL A 135 -10.68 -4.95 4.30
CA VAL A 135 -9.97 -4.53 5.51
C VAL A 135 -10.87 -3.71 6.43
N ASN A 136 -10.55 -3.73 7.72
CA ASN A 136 -11.08 -2.78 8.69
C ASN A 136 -10.01 -1.70 8.94
N VAL A 137 -10.34 -0.44 8.70
CA VAL A 137 -9.47 0.71 9.00
C VAL A 137 -9.56 1.00 10.48
N ILE A 138 -8.39 0.99 11.16
CA ILE A 138 -8.28 1.14 12.62
C ILE A 138 -7.63 2.46 13.06
N GLY A 139 -7.07 3.22 12.12
CA GLY A 139 -6.44 4.52 12.37
C GLY A 139 -5.72 5.06 11.15
N VAL A 140 -5.01 6.16 11.32
CA VAL A 140 -4.17 6.79 10.30
C VAL A 140 -2.85 7.25 10.90
N LEU A 141 -1.74 6.92 10.24
CA LEU A 141 -0.43 7.51 10.50
C LEU A 141 -0.36 8.85 9.77
N LYS A 142 -0.24 9.92 10.53
CA LYS A 142 -0.05 11.27 10.00
C LYS A 142 1.41 11.47 9.63
N MET A 143 1.66 11.85 8.38
CA MET A 143 3.02 12.00 7.85
C MET A 143 3.18 13.19 6.92
N LEU A 144 4.43 13.68 6.84
CA LEU A 144 4.85 14.60 5.79
C LEU A 144 5.97 13.97 4.97
N ASP A 145 5.94 14.16 3.65
CA ASP A 145 7.02 13.88 2.71
C ASP A 145 7.50 15.19 2.09
N GLY A 146 8.69 15.64 2.46
CA GLY A 146 9.21 16.93 2.00
C GLY A 146 8.35 18.15 2.41
N GLY A 147 7.50 18.01 3.42
CA GLY A 147 6.57 19.02 3.91
C GLY A 147 5.17 18.93 3.30
N GLU A 148 4.91 18.02 2.37
CA GLU A 148 3.59 17.71 1.83
C GLU A 148 2.92 16.60 2.64
N GLN A 149 1.60 16.65 2.78
CA GLN A 149 0.84 15.62 3.51
C GLN A 149 0.93 14.28 2.77
N ASP A 150 1.31 13.23 3.50
CA ASP A 150 1.50 11.87 2.98
C ASP A 150 1.00 10.81 3.99
N ASP A 151 -0.23 11.01 4.48
CA ASP A 151 -0.85 10.17 5.49
C ASP A 151 -1.06 8.73 5.00
N LYS A 152 -0.95 7.75 5.91
CA LYS A 152 -1.16 6.33 5.60
C LYS A 152 -2.28 5.77 6.47
N LEU A 153 -3.35 5.26 5.86
CA LEU A 153 -4.37 4.52 6.60
C LEU A 153 -3.74 3.25 7.21
N ILE A 154 -4.11 2.95 8.45
CA ILE A 154 -3.73 1.70 9.11
C ILE A 154 -4.95 0.80 9.15
N ALA A 155 -4.80 -0.40 8.60
CA ALA A 155 -5.89 -1.35 8.47
C ALA A 155 -5.47 -2.77 8.85
N VAL A 156 -6.44 -3.63 9.08
CA VAL A 156 -6.27 -5.06 9.33
C VAL A 156 -7.15 -5.85 8.37
N LEU A 157 -6.71 -7.03 7.94
CA LEU A 157 -7.54 -7.95 7.16
C LEU A 157 -8.79 -8.32 7.97
N THR A 158 -9.95 -8.40 7.32
CA THR A 158 -11.22 -8.75 7.99
C THR A 158 -11.26 -10.22 8.46
N GLN A 159 -10.42 -11.08 7.89
CA GLN A 159 -10.34 -12.51 8.21
C GLN A 159 -8.94 -13.08 7.94
N ASP A 160 -8.70 -14.30 8.39
CA ASP A 160 -7.47 -15.07 8.16
C ASP A 160 -6.18 -14.34 8.60
N SER A 161 -6.28 -13.50 9.62
CA SER A 161 -5.17 -12.71 10.16
C SER A 161 -5.22 -12.70 11.69
N PRO A 162 -4.07 -12.74 12.38
CA PRO A 162 -4.02 -12.58 13.83
C PRO A 162 -4.52 -11.21 14.29
N PHE A 163 -4.56 -10.23 13.40
CA PHE A 163 -5.02 -8.86 13.66
C PHE A 163 -6.50 -8.64 13.33
N ALA A 164 -7.23 -9.61 12.76
CA ALA A 164 -8.59 -9.43 12.26
C ALA A 164 -9.62 -8.94 13.30
N HIS A 165 -9.33 -9.15 14.58
CA HIS A 165 -10.19 -8.71 15.71
C HIS A 165 -9.84 -7.32 16.25
N ILE A 166 -8.79 -6.67 15.72
CA ILE A 166 -8.37 -5.35 16.17
C ILE A 166 -9.25 -4.28 15.53
N GLU A 167 -9.83 -3.42 16.38
CA GLU A 167 -10.78 -2.38 15.96
C GLU A 167 -10.26 -0.95 16.18
N SER A 168 -9.08 -0.78 16.81
CA SER A 168 -8.51 0.54 17.10
C SER A 168 -7.00 0.51 17.28
N MET A 169 -6.34 1.65 17.10
CA MET A 169 -4.91 1.82 17.41
C MET A 169 -4.60 1.54 18.88
N ALA A 170 -5.47 1.95 19.80
CA ALA A 170 -5.31 1.68 21.23
C ALA A 170 -5.34 0.18 21.56
N GLN A 171 -6.21 -0.59 20.90
CA GLN A 171 -6.25 -2.04 21.03
C GLN A 171 -5.00 -2.68 20.44
N LEU A 172 -4.57 -2.23 19.25
CA LEU A 172 -3.32 -2.68 18.62
C LEU A 172 -2.13 -2.51 19.57
N ASP A 173 -1.97 -1.32 20.14
CA ASP A 173 -0.85 -1.03 21.06
C ASP A 173 -0.89 -1.85 22.36
N SER A 174 -2.10 -2.18 22.82
CA SER A 174 -2.29 -3.00 24.01
C SER A 174 -1.97 -4.48 23.80
N GLU A 175 -2.42 -5.05 22.66
CA GLU A 175 -2.30 -6.49 22.37
C GLU A 175 -1.01 -6.84 21.61
N TYR A 176 -0.51 -5.90 20.80
CA TYR A 176 0.71 -6.04 20.01
C TYR A 176 1.67 -4.87 20.27
N PRO A 177 2.30 -4.80 21.45
CA PRO A 177 3.16 -3.69 21.83
C PRO A 177 4.25 -3.39 20.79
N ALA A 178 4.43 -2.09 20.49
CA ALA A 178 5.42 -1.54 19.58
C ALA A 178 5.14 -1.76 18.06
N VAL A 179 4.06 -2.40 17.64
CA VAL A 179 3.76 -2.55 16.20
C VAL A 179 3.57 -1.19 15.54
N SER A 180 2.78 -0.28 16.14
CA SER A 180 2.61 1.09 15.66
C SER A 180 3.93 1.85 15.58
N GLN A 181 4.80 1.72 16.60
CA GLN A 181 6.11 2.35 16.63
C GLN A 181 7.04 1.82 15.53
N ILE A 182 6.99 0.51 15.22
CA ILE A 182 7.77 -0.08 14.11
C ILE A 182 7.33 0.52 12.78
N ILE A 183 6.02 0.70 12.57
CA ILE A 183 5.47 1.31 11.35
C ILE A 183 5.95 2.77 11.22
N ASP A 184 5.75 3.57 12.25
CA ASP A 184 6.18 4.99 12.27
C ASP A 184 7.67 5.13 12.00
N LEU A 185 8.51 4.38 12.73
CA LEU A 185 9.96 4.41 12.55
C LEU A 185 10.37 3.94 11.15
N TRP A 186 9.69 2.96 10.58
CA TRP A 186 10.01 2.48 9.24
C TRP A 186 9.75 3.58 8.21
N PHE A 187 8.56 4.17 8.21
CA PHE A 187 8.17 5.20 7.24
C PHE A 187 8.97 6.50 7.43
N ALA A 188 9.31 6.87 8.67
CA ALA A 188 10.14 8.04 8.93
C ALA A 188 11.59 7.89 8.44
N ASN A 189 12.07 6.67 8.17
CA ASN A 189 13.49 6.44 7.89
C ASN A 189 13.81 5.72 6.56
N TYR A 190 12.82 5.12 5.87
CA TYR A 190 13.08 4.25 4.71
C TYR A 190 13.71 4.97 3.50
N LYS A 191 13.57 6.29 3.39
CA LYS A 191 14.22 7.12 2.37
C LYS A 191 15.64 7.57 2.77
N GLY A 192 16.10 7.18 3.96
CA GLY A 192 17.39 7.60 4.52
C GLY A 192 17.32 8.96 5.25
N PRO A 193 18.46 9.41 5.82
CA PRO A 193 18.50 10.58 6.70
C PRO A 193 18.11 11.90 6.04
N ASP A 194 18.27 12.00 4.71
CA ASP A 194 17.92 13.20 3.93
C ASP A 194 16.59 13.02 3.17
N GLY A 195 15.82 11.98 3.49
CA GLY A 195 14.62 11.58 2.76
C GLY A 195 13.40 12.47 2.95
N GLY A 196 13.43 13.39 3.92
CA GLY A 196 12.37 14.38 4.14
C GLY A 196 11.09 13.81 4.76
N MET A 197 11.09 12.57 5.24
CA MET A 197 9.95 11.94 5.89
C MET A 197 9.84 12.36 7.35
N GLU A 198 8.64 12.77 7.79
CA GLU A 198 8.36 13.15 9.17
C GLU A 198 7.07 12.48 9.66
N GLY A 199 7.17 11.62 10.69
CA GLY A 199 6.02 11.05 11.39
C GLY A 199 5.43 12.04 12.39
N LEU A 200 4.11 12.25 12.35
CA LEU A 200 3.38 13.15 13.24
C LEU A 200 2.55 12.38 14.28
N GLY A 201 2.64 11.05 14.27
CA GLY A 201 1.89 10.16 15.14
C GLY A 201 0.62 9.61 14.52
N PHE A 202 -0.19 8.94 15.32
CA PHE A 202 -1.40 8.27 14.87
C PHE A 202 -2.65 8.97 15.36
N ASP A 203 -3.64 9.09 14.47
CA ASP A 203 -5.01 9.42 14.82
C ASP A 203 -5.88 8.14 14.79
N ASP A 204 -7.08 8.24 15.34
CA ASP A 204 -8.01 7.13 15.54
C ASP A 204 -8.76 6.68 14.27
N ALA A 205 -9.57 5.64 14.41
CA ALA A 205 -10.37 5.10 13.31
C ALA A 205 -11.44 6.09 12.81
N GLU A 206 -11.95 7.00 13.65
CA GLU A 206 -12.91 8.02 13.25
C GLU A 206 -12.26 9.04 12.32
N SER A 207 -11.07 9.52 12.67
CA SER A 207 -10.27 10.42 11.84
C SER A 207 -9.89 9.78 10.49
N ALA A 208 -9.48 8.50 10.53
CA ALA A 208 -9.15 7.75 9.33
C ALA A 208 -10.38 7.57 8.41
N ARG A 209 -11.54 7.29 9.00
CA ARG A 209 -12.81 7.15 8.27
C ARG A 209 -13.24 8.45 7.62
N ALA A 210 -13.13 9.57 8.32
CA ALA A 210 -13.42 10.89 7.76
C ALA A 210 -12.52 11.23 6.57
N ALA A 211 -11.22 10.92 6.64
CA ALA A 211 -10.29 11.10 5.54
C ALA A 211 -10.66 10.23 4.32
N LEU A 212 -11.02 8.96 4.57
CA LEU A 212 -11.47 8.04 3.54
C LEU A 212 -12.74 8.54 2.82
N GLU A 213 -13.76 8.95 3.58
CA GLU A 213 -15.02 9.45 3.03
C GLU A 213 -14.80 10.72 2.18
N ALA A 214 -14.00 11.67 2.69
CA ALA A 214 -13.65 12.88 1.94
C ALA A 214 -12.92 12.57 0.63
N ALA A 215 -11.98 11.61 0.64
CA ALA A 215 -11.25 11.21 -0.56
C ALA A 215 -12.14 10.47 -1.56
N ALA A 216 -13.09 9.64 -1.10
CA ALA A 216 -14.06 8.97 -1.96
C ALA A 216 -15.05 9.97 -2.60
N GLU A 217 -15.55 10.95 -1.83
CA GLU A 217 -16.39 12.03 -2.36
C GLU A 217 -15.64 12.87 -3.40
N ASN A 218 -14.37 13.18 -3.16
CA ASN A 218 -13.54 13.92 -4.12
C ASN A 218 -13.33 13.12 -5.41
N PHE A 219 -13.04 11.84 -5.32
CA PHE A 219 -12.91 10.97 -6.50
C PHE A 219 -14.20 10.93 -7.30
N ALA A 220 -15.34 10.75 -6.64
CA ALA A 220 -16.66 10.76 -7.32
C ALA A 220 -16.98 12.10 -8.03
N ALA A 221 -16.49 13.23 -7.49
CA ALA A 221 -16.66 14.54 -8.10
C ALA A 221 -15.75 14.78 -9.33
N MET A 222 -14.73 13.94 -9.53
CA MET A 222 -13.79 14.02 -10.66
C MET A 222 -14.25 13.19 -11.87
N GLN A 223 -15.26 12.31 -11.70
CA GLN A 223 -15.83 11.46 -12.77
C GLN A 223 -16.89 12.19 -13.57
#